data_9d31b3729c1e68075cebfc280badd265
#
_entry.id   9d31b3729c1e68075cebfc280badd265
#
_cell.length_a   1.000
_cell.length_b   1.000
_cell.length_c   1.000
_cell.angle_alpha   90.00
_cell.angle_beta   90.00
_cell.angle_gamma   90.00
#
_symmetry.space_group_name_H-M   'P 1'
#
loop_
_entity.id
_entity.type
_entity.pdbx_description
1 polymer ?
#
loop_
_entity_poly.entity_id
_entity_poly.type
_entity_poly.pdbx_seq_one_letter_code
_entity_poly.pdbx_strand_id
1 'polypeptide(L)'
;MLTTPIYRELRQLYPDARLTLLTSEGFGRVLENNPHLDEIIYHHRKETRNDLKELINQLRVQKFDLIYDIHNSLRSRWISWQLKRHAPKPEHWLIEKRTLARELQIRFGWRQFFNGRSQREQWLQPLQSYHSGKLSAKTELFPSAADKNYVKAWLKQNNLQDKSFICIGASASFPLKCWPIQNFKQLIERIIQSGASVVLVGASGEIETEELVEHFKDSQNVFSAAGIFTILQSAALLEMANAVVANDTSIVHLAEAMRTPSIALFGPTVKEFGYAPMLEQSRLIETDLALRCRPCSRTGKGTCKNRDQQICMYSISTQKVWDAARLLLPKVRA
;
A
#
# COMPACT_ATOMS: atom_id res chain seq x y z
N MET A 1 -2.62 -5.90 2.67
CA MET A 1 -3.54 -4.77 2.90
C MET A 1 -4.47 -4.47 1.73
N LEU A 2 -4.03 -4.37 0.49
CA LEU A 2 -4.92 -4.10 -0.67
C LEU A 2 -6.00 -5.17 -0.91
N THR A 3 -5.88 -6.33 -0.31
CA THR A 3 -6.83 -7.45 -0.39
C THR A 3 -7.88 -7.45 0.72
N THR A 4 -7.77 -6.56 1.71
CA THR A 4 -8.70 -6.53 2.86
C THR A 4 -10.17 -6.35 2.47
N PRO A 5 -10.53 -5.64 1.38
CA PRO A 5 -11.91 -5.58 0.93
C PRO A 5 -12.50 -6.96 0.63
N ILE A 6 -11.70 -7.92 0.14
CA ILE A 6 -12.17 -9.27 -0.17
C ILE A 6 -12.62 -9.99 1.10
N TYR A 7 -11.87 -9.88 2.19
CA TYR A 7 -12.19 -10.56 3.43
C TYR A 7 -13.47 -10.01 4.07
N ARG A 8 -13.64 -8.69 4.05
CA ARG A 8 -14.86 -8.03 4.51
C ARG A 8 -16.08 -8.44 3.68
N GLU A 9 -15.99 -8.36 2.36
CA GLU A 9 -17.11 -8.69 1.48
C GLU A 9 -17.44 -10.20 1.55
N LEU A 10 -16.45 -11.08 1.69
CA LEU A 10 -16.68 -12.51 1.95
C LEU A 10 -17.37 -12.75 3.29
N ARG A 11 -16.95 -12.06 4.36
CA ARG A 11 -17.59 -12.16 5.67
C ARG A 11 -19.04 -11.68 5.65
N GLN A 12 -19.33 -10.62 4.89
CA GLN A 12 -20.70 -10.14 4.72
C GLN A 12 -21.57 -11.12 3.91
N LEU A 13 -21.00 -11.73 2.88
CA LEU A 13 -21.70 -12.69 2.03
C LEU A 13 -21.92 -14.05 2.76
N TYR A 14 -20.96 -14.46 3.57
CA TYR A 14 -20.95 -15.71 4.31
C TYR A 14 -20.61 -15.45 5.78
N PRO A 15 -21.59 -14.99 6.61
CA PRO A 15 -21.34 -14.57 7.99
C PRO A 15 -20.78 -15.70 8.87
N ASP A 16 -21.24 -16.93 8.67
CA ASP A 16 -20.88 -18.11 9.46
C ASP A 16 -19.72 -18.92 8.88
N ALA A 17 -19.19 -18.54 7.72
CA ALA A 17 -18.09 -19.25 7.10
C ALA A 17 -16.78 -19.06 7.86
N ARG A 18 -15.97 -20.12 7.95
CA ARG A 18 -14.58 -20.02 8.41
C ARG A 18 -13.69 -19.51 7.27
N LEU A 19 -13.15 -18.30 7.42
CA LEU A 19 -12.27 -17.66 6.44
C LEU A 19 -10.80 -17.88 6.81
N THR A 20 -10.12 -18.73 6.05
CA THR A 20 -8.69 -19.03 6.22
C THR A 20 -7.87 -18.35 5.14
N LEU A 21 -6.89 -17.56 5.52
CA LEU A 21 -5.95 -16.92 4.60
C LEU A 21 -4.65 -17.69 4.52
N LEU A 22 -4.27 -18.15 3.32
CA LEU A 22 -2.92 -18.66 3.03
C LEU A 22 -2.05 -17.54 2.47
N THR A 23 -0.98 -17.20 3.18
CA THR A 23 -0.05 -16.11 2.75
C THR A 23 1.36 -16.34 3.28
N SER A 24 2.35 -15.59 2.76
CA SER A 24 3.70 -15.62 3.35
C SER A 24 3.76 -14.78 4.62
N GLU A 25 4.61 -15.18 5.57
CA GLU A 25 4.75 -14.55 6.88
C GLU A 25 4.93 -13.03 6.80
N GLY A 26 5.84 -12.54 5.93
CA GLY A 26 6.11 -11.10 5.79
C GLY A 26 4.90 -10.27 5.30
N PHE A 27 3.88 -10.91 4.70
CA PHE A 27 2.67 -10.22 4.25
C PHE A 27 1.47 -10.49 5.16
N GLY A 28 1.47 -11.57 5.93
CA GLY A 28 0.36 -11.93 6.79
C GLY A 28 0.32 -11.13 8.09
N ARG A 29 1.47 -10.76 8.64
CA ARG A 29 1.56 -10.01 9.91
C ARG A 29 0.72 -8.72 9.91
N VAL A 30 0.58 -8.06 8.78
CA VAL A 30 -0.28 -6.87 8.64
C VAL A 30 -1.78 -7.17 8.79
N LEU A 31 -2.17 -8.44 8.79
CA LEU A 31 -3.55 -8.90 8.83
C LEU A 31 -3.90 -9.68 10.11
N GLU A 32 -2.96 -9.82 11.06
CA GLU A 32 -3.14 -10.64 12.28
C GLU A 32 -4.36 -10.27 13.13
N ASN A 33 -4.74 -8.99 13.13
CA ASN A 33 -5.90 -8.52 13.89
C ASN A 33 -7.14 -8.27 13.01
N ASN A 34 -7.18 -8.85 11.80
CA ASN A 34 -8.32 -8.62 10.91
C ASN A 34 -9.55 -9.40 11.37
N PRO A 35 -10.66 -8.74 11.79
CA PRO A 35 -11.82 -9.40 12.36
C PRO A 35 -12.62 -10.23 11.35
N HIS A 36 -12.31 -10.11 10.07
CA HIS A 36 -12.97 -10.87 9.01
C HIS A 36 -12.27 -12.21 8.73
N LEU A 37 -11.10 -12.47 9.31
CA LEU A 37 -10.33 -13.70 9.16
C LEU A 37 -10.37 -14.51 10.44
N ASP A 38 -10.63 -15.82 10.34
CA ASP A 38 -10.60 -16.73 11.46
C ASP A 38 -9.23 -17.39 11.63
N GLU A 39 -8.49 -17.53 10.53
CA GLU A 39 -7.19 -18.20 10.55
C GLU A 39 -6.26 -17.60 9.48
N ILE A 40 -4.97 -17.50 9.83
CA ILE A 40 -3.91 -17.19 8.87
C ILE A 40 -2.90 -18.34 8.87
N ILE A 41 -2.76 -19.00 7.74
CA ILE A 41 -1.75 -20.04 7.52
C ILE A 41 -0.58 -19.42 6.78
N TYR A 42 0.60 -19.54 7.37
CA TYR A 42 1.82 -19.01 6.79
C TYR A 42 2.55 -20.04 5.94
N HIS A 43 3.08 -19.59 4.83
CA HIS A 43 4.02 -20.37 4.03
C HIS A 43 5.33 -19.61 3.86
N HIS A 44 6.43 -20.33 3.72
CA HIS A 44 7.74 -19.73 3.47
C HIS A 44 8.00 -19.58 1.96
N ARG A 45 8.67 -18.48 1.57
CA ARG A 45 8.98 -18.25 0.15
C ARG A 45 9.96 -19.25 -0.45
N LYS A 46 10.85 -19.81 0.40
CA LYS A 46 11.89 -20.78 0.02
C LYS A 46 11.51 -22.20 0.50
N GLU A 47 10.26 -22.58 0.32
CA GLU A 47 9.79 -23.91 0.67
C GLU A 47 10.41 -24.99 -0.21
N THR A 48 10.76 -26.11 0.42
CA THR A 48 11.11 -27.34 -0.27
C THR A 48 9.84 -28.01 -0.85
N ARG A 49 10.02 -29.01 -1.68
CA ARG A 49 8.89 -29.84 -2.16
C ARG A 49 8.16 -30.56 -1.03
N ASN A 50 8.87 -30.89 0.05
CA ASN A 50 8.28 -31.56 1.22
C ASN A 50 7.44 -30.59 2.03
N ASP A 51 7.94 -29.40 2.32
CA ASP A 51 7.17 -28.35 3.03
C ASP A 51 5.85 -28.05 2.30
N LEU A 52 5.90 -27.98 0.98
CA LEU A 52 4.71 -27.73 0.17
C LEU A 52 3.73 -28.91 0.19
N LYS A 53 4.20 -30.16 0.28
CA LYS A 53 3.35 -31.33 0.48
C LYS A 53 2.69 -31.34 1.88
N GLU A 54 3.43 -31.00 2.90
CA GLU A 54 2.92 -30.89 4.27
C GLU A 54 1.84 -29.78 4.36
N LEU A 55 2.11 -28.63 3.79
CA LEU A 55 1.14 -27.54 3.69
C LEU A 55 -0.16 -27.99 2.99
N ILE A 56 -0.05 -28.71 1.86
CA ILE A 56 -1.23 -29.22 1.15
C ILE A 56 -1.99 -30.23 2.01
N ASN A 57 -1.31 -31.11 2.73
CA ASN A 57 -1.95 -32.06 3.62
C ASN A 57 -2.69 -31.35 4.77
N GLN A 58 -2.08 -30.33 5.36
CA GLN A 58 -2.73 -29.47 6.35
C GLN A 58 -4.00 -28.81 5.80
N LEU A 59 -3.92 -28.24 4.59
CA LEU A 59 -5.06 -27.60 3.95
C LEU A 59 -6.18 -28.57 3.59
N ARG A 60 -5.86 -29.81 3.18
CA ARG A 60 -6.84 -30.84 2.84
C ARG A 60 -7.74 -31.25 4.01
N VAL A 61 -7.18 -31.28 5.23
CA VAL A 61 -7.94 -31.64 6.43
C VAL A 61 -9.08 -30.64 6.70
N GLN A 62 -8.92 -29.40 6.29
CA GLN A 62 -9.91 -28.33 6.51
C GLN A 62 -11.16 -28.42 5.61
N LYS A 63 -11.11 -29.18 4.50
CA LYS A 63 -12.24 -29.45 3.59
C LYS A 63 -12.95 -28.15 3.15
N PHE A 64 -12.23 -27.28 2.47
CA PHE A 64 -12.78 -26.00 1.98
C PHE A 64 -13.91 -26.19 0.97
N ASP A 65 -14.96 -25.37 1.06
CA ASP A 65 -16.05 -25.28 0.08
C ASP A 65 -15.71 -24.35 -1.06
N LEU A 66 -14.89 -23.30 -0.79
CA LEU A 66 -14.49 -22.28 -1.75
C LEU A 66 -13.00 -21.97 -1.62
N ILE A 67 -12.31 -21.85 -2.75
CA ILE A 67 -10.96 -21.34 -2.86
C ILE A 67 -11.00 -20.03 -3.68
N TYR A 68 -10.63 -18.92 -3.04
CA TYR A 68 -10.49 -17.63 -3.71
C TYR A 68 -9.00 -17.36 -4.00
N ASP A 69 -8.53 -17.65 -5.23
CA ASP A 69 -7.13 -17.46 -5.61
C ASP A 69 -6.89 -16.04 -6.16
N ILE A 70 -6.49 -15.15 -5.25
CA ILE A 70 -6.11 -13.77 -5.58
C ILE A 70 -4.68 -13.62 -6.11
N HIS A 71 -3.89 -14.68 -6.06
CA HIS A 71 -2.53 -14.67 -6.58
C HIS A 71 -2.45 -15.16 -8.02
N ASN A 72 -3.24 -16.16 -8.37
CA ASN A 72 -3.32 -16.79 -9.69
C ASN A 72 -1.92 -17.10 -10.28
N SER A 73 -1.02 -17.66 -9.45
CA SER A 73 0.34 -18.07 -9.82
C SER A 73 0.39 -19.57 -10.10
N LEU A 74 1.48 -20.06 -10.70
CA LEU A 74 1.69 -21.50 -10.89
C LEU A 74 1.58 -22.27 -9.58
N ARG A 75 2.15 -21.73 -8.49
CA ARG A 75 2.09 -22.34 -7.15
C ARG A 75 0.66 -22.37 -6.62
N SER A 76 -0.05 -21.23 -6.61
CA SER A 76 -1.42 -21.18 -6.07
C SER A 76 -2.38 -22.05 -6.88
N ARG A 77 -2.25 -22.07 -8.22
CA ARG A 77 -3.00 -22.97 -9.10
C ARG A 77 -2.74 -24.45 -8.78
N TRP A 78 -1.47 -24.80 -8.52
CA TRP A 78 -1.11 -26.18 -8.18
C TRP A 78 -1.67 -26.59 -6.82
N ILE A 79 -1.59 -25.73 -5.80
CA ILE A 79 -2.24 -25.96 -4.49
C ILE A 79 -3.73 -26.16 -4.68
N SER A 80 -4.42 -25.23 -5.36
CA SER A 80 -5.85 -25.31 -5.63
C SER A 80 -6.23 -26.61 -6.38
N TRP A 81 -5.43 -26.99 -7.38
CA TRP A 81 -5.64 -28.24 -8.10
C TRP A 81 -5.52 -29.48 -7.18
N GLN A 82 -4.52 -29.50 -6.30
CA GLN A 82 -4.36 -30.58 -5.33
C GLN A 82 -5.53 -30.69 -4.34
N LEU A 83 -6.08 -29.54 -3.90
CA LEU A 83 -7.26 -29.52 -3.01
C LEU A 83 -8.52 -30.00 -3.75
N LYS A 84 -8.69 -29.68 -5.00
CA LYS A 84 -9.84 -30.10 -5.84
C LYS A 84 -9.83 -31.59 -6.21
N ARG A 85 -8.75 -32.32 -5.99
CA ARG A 85 -8.68 -33.78 -6.25
C ARG A 85 -9.39 -34.62 -5.20
N HIS A 86 -9.76 -34.04 -4.07
CA HIS A 86 -10.43 -34.72 -2.96
C HIS A 86 -11.85 -34.19 -2.79
N ALA A 87 -12.77 -35.07 -2.37
CA ALA A 87 -14.14 -34.68 -2.09
C ALA A 87 -14.28 -34.12 -0.67
N PRO A 88 -15.17 -33.15 -0.44
CA PRO A 88 -15.91 -32.39 -1.43
C PRO A 88 -14.98 -31.52 -2.28
N LYS A 89 -15.34 -31.30 -3.56
CA LYS A 89 -14.55 -30.43 -4.46
C LYS A 89 -14.92 -28.99 -4.22
N PRO A 90 -13.96 -28.12 -3.78
CA PRO A 90 -14.25 -26.71 -3.56
C PRO A 90 -14.55 -26.00 -4.89
N GLU A 91 -15.41 -24.99 -4.85
CA GLU A 91 -15.47 -23.97 -5.88
C GLU A 91 -14.12 -23.27 -5.99
N HIS A 92 -13.79 -22.75 -7.18
CA HIS A 92 -12.52 -22.08 -7.41
C HIS A 92 -12.71 -20.78 -8.15
N TRP A 93 -12.61 -19.68 -7.42
CA TRP A 93 -12.68 -18.34 -7.96
C TRP A 93 -11.27 -17.79 -8.21
N LEU A 94 -11.04 -17.37 -9.42
CA LEU A 94 -9.76 -16.86 -9.89
C LEU A 94 -9.88 -15.39 -10.27
N ILE A 95 -8.93 -14.60 -9.82
CA ILE A 95 -8.82 -13.23 -10.30
C ILE A 95 -8.25 -13.20 -11.72
N GLU A 96 -8.69 -12.22 -12.48
CA GLU A 96 -8.10 -11.89 -13.76
C GLU A 96 -6.85 -11.03 -13.59
N LYS A 97 -5.74 -11.40 -14.22
CA LYS A 97 -4.49 -10.64 -14.19
C LYS A 97 -4.39 -9.71 -15.39
N ARG A 98 -4.08 -8.43 -15.14
CA ARG A 98 -3.82 -7.45 -16.19
C ARG A 98 -2.35 -7.42 -16.64
N THR A 99 -1.66 -8.57 -16.59
CA THR A 99 -0.22 -8.62 -16.90
C THR A 99 0.04 -8.22 -18.34
N LEU A 100 -0.74 -8.80 -19.29
CA LEU A 100 -0.61 -8.49 -20.71
C LEU A 100 -0.94 -7.03 -21.00
N ALA A 101 -2.04 -6.50 -20.45
CA ALA A 101 -2.44 -5.10 -20.62
C ALA A 101 -1.33 -4.13 -20.14
N ARG A 102 -0.69 -4.42 -19.00
CA ARG A 102 0.44 -3.63 -18.50
C ARG A 102 1.66 -3.70 -19.42
N GLU A 103 2.00 -4.87 -19.93
CA GLU A 103 3.11 -5.02 -20.87
C GLU A 103 2.86 -4.27 -22.18
N LEU A 104 1.64 -4.34 -22.71
CA LEU A 104 1.25 -3.62 -23.93
C LEU A 104 1.31 -2.10 -23.70
N GLN A 105 0.88 -1.61 -22.53
CA GLN A 105 1.01 -0.21 -22.19
C GLN A 105 2.48 0.22 -22.07
N ILE A 106 3.33 -0.59 -21.42
CA ILE A 106 4.77 -0.29 -21.27
C ILE A 106 5.48 -0.27 -22.62
N ARG A 107 5.17 -1.20 -23.53
CA ARG A 107 5.85 -1.34 -24.80
C ARG A 107 5.34 -0.40 -25.88
N PHE A 108 4.02 -0.20 -25.93
CA PHE A 108 3.35 0.46 -27.05
C PHE A 108 2.51 1.68 -26.63
N GLY A 109 2.43 1.97 -25.33
CA GLY A 109 1.59 3.05 -24.80
C GLY A 109 0.08 2.77 -24.89
N TRP A 110 -0.33 1.54 -25.16
CA TRP A 110 -1.73 1.18 -25.37
C TRP A 110 -2.50 1.15 -24.05
N ARG A 111 -3.43 2.11 -23.88
CA ARG A 111 -4.25 2.27 -22.68
C ARG A 111 -5.63 1.67 -22.77
N GLN A 112 -6.07 1.28 -23.97
CA GLN A 112 -7.42 0.77 -24.25
C GLN A 112 -7.80 -0.52 -23.51
N PHE A 113 -6.82 -1.25 -22.99
CA PHE A 113 -7.05 -2.48 -22.22
C PHE A 113 -7.32 -2.23 -20.72
N PHE A 114 -7.31 -0.96 -20.31
CA PHE A 114 -7.64 -0.58 -18.95
C PHE A 114 -9.05 0.00 -18.91
N ASN A 115 -9.90 -0.59 -18.05
CA ASN A 115 -11.31 -0.21 -17.89
C ASN A 115 -11.54 0.82 -16.77
N GLY A 116 -10.51 1.54 -16.34
CA GLY A 116 -10.57 2.53 -15.26
C GLY A 116 -10.70 1.95 -13.85
N ARG A 117 -10.88 0.64 -13.69
CA ARG A 117 -10.98 0.01 -12.37
C ARG A 117 -9.65 -0.03 -11.65
N SER A 118 -9.67 0.23 -10.35
CA SER A 118 -8.52 0.00 -9.47
C SER A 118 -8.17 -1.49 -9.39
N GLN A 119 -6.96 -1.81 -8.90
CA GLN A 119 -6.56 -3.20 -8.69
C GLN A 119 -7.44 -3.88 -7.62
N ARG A 120 -7.92 -3.13 -6.63
CA ARG A 120 -8.84 -3.62 -5.58
C ARG A 120 -10.19 -4.02 -6.16
N GLU A 121 -10.79 -3.16 -6.99
CA GLU A 121 -12.05 -3.47 -7.69
C GLU A 121 -11.90 -4.67 -8.62
N GLN A 122 -10.74 -4.81 -9.28
CA GLN A 122 -10.44 -5.97 -10.10
C GLN A 122 -10.41 -7.27 -9.29
N TRP A 123 -9.83 -7.22 -8.09
CA TRP A 123 -9.78 -8.39 -7.22
C TRP A 123 -11.12 -8.75 -6.60
N LEU A 124 -12.06 -7.82 -6.51
CA LEU A 124 -13.42 -8.06 -6.06
C LEU A 124 -14.36 -8.61 -7.16
N GLN A 125 -13.92 -8.58 -8.42
CA GLN A 125 -14.77 -8.95 -9.56
C GLN A 125 -15.42 -10.34 -9.43
N PRO A 126 -14.73 -11.42 -8.99
CA PRO A 126 -15.38 -12.71 -8.81
C PRO A 126 -16.53 -12.70 -7.81
N LEU A 127 -16.52 -11.81 -6.81
CA LEU A 127 -17.61 -11.66 -5.83
C LEU A 127 -18.84 -10.96 -6.40
N GLN A 128 -18.70 -10.20 -7.49
CA GLN A 128 -19.79 -9.36 -8.02
C GLN A 128 -21.02 -10.19 -8.45
N SER A 129 -20.81 -11.42 -8.90
CA SER A 129 -21.90 -12.31 -9.32
C SER A 129 -22.72 -12.86 -8.15
N TYR A 130 -22.21 -12.78 -6.94
CA TYR A 130 -22.81 -13.32 -5.72
C TYR A 130 -23.35 -12.23 -4.79
N HIS A 131 -23.11 -10.96 -5.12
CA HIS A 131 -23.51 -9.82 -4.31
C HIS A 131 -24.56 -8.98 -5.02
N SER A 132 -25.67 -8.69 -4.33
CA SER A 132 -26.80 -7.91 -4.88
C SER A 132 -26.53 -6.41 -5.00
N GLY A 133 -25.46 -5.91 -4.36
CA GLY A 133 -25.09 -4.50 -4.30
C GLY A 133 -23.71 -4.19 -4.88
N LYS A 134 -23.29 -2.92 -4.73
CA LYS A 134 -21.94 -2.49 -5.10
C LYS A 134 -20.94 -2.89 -4.03
N LEU A 135 -19.93 -3.67 -4.41
CA LEU A 135 -18.82 -4.04 -3.53
C LEU A 135 -17.95 -2.83 -3.18
N SER A 136 -17.50 -2.76 -1.94
CA SER A 136 -16.65 -1.68 -1.46
C SER A 136 -15.18 -2.04 -1.60
N ALA A 137 -14.45 -1.28 -2.40
CA ALA A 137 -12.99 -1.43 -2.57
C ALA A 137 -12.17 -0.71 -1.47
N LYS A 138 -12.80 -0.21 -0.41
CA LYS A 138 -12.13 0.47 0.70
C LYS A 138 -11.27 -0.53 1.47
N THR A 139 -9.98 -0.24 1.59
CA THR A 139 -9.02 -1.01 2.39
C THR A 139 -9.14 -0.67 3.87
N GLU A 140 -8.69 -1.56 4.73
CA GLU A 140 -8.73 -1.40 6.19
C GLU A 140 -7.65 -2.21 6.87
N LEU A 141 -7.17 -1.72 8.01
CA LEU A 141 -6.24 -2.41 8.88
C LEU A 141 -6.69 -2.23 10.33
N PHE A 142 -6.25 -3.13 11.19
CA PHE A 142 -6.71 -3.22 12.57
C PHE A 142 -5.52 -3.29 13.54
N PRO A 143 -4.82 -2.15 13.78
CA PRO A 143 -3.82 -2.10 14.85
C PRO A 143 -4.47 -2.43 16.20
N SER A 144 -3.80 -3.24 17.01
CA SER A 144 -4.28 -3.59 18.35
C SER A 144 -4.29 -2.37 19.29
N ALA A 145 -4.96 -2.50 20.42
CA ALA A 145 -4.89 -1.48 21.47
C ALA A 145 -3.43 -1.28 21.97
N ALA A 146 -2.65 -2.34 22.03
CA ALA A 146 -1.23 -2.27 22.37
C ALA A 146 -0.42 -1.47 21.35
N ASP A 147 -0.64 -1.70 20.04
CA ASP A 147 0.01 -0.93 18.98
C ASP A 147 -0.32 0.55 19.06
N LYS A 148 -1.60 0.88 19.25
CA LYS A 148 -2.06 2.26 19.40
C LYS A 148 -1.49 2.94 20.65
N ASN A 149 -1.43 2.23 21.77
CA ASN A 149 -0.87 2.76 23.02
C ASN A 149 0.64 2.99 22.91
N TYR A 150 1.36 2.09 22.24
CA TYR A 150 2.78 2.26 21.99
C TYR A 150 3.07 3.53 21.17
N VAL A 151 2.31 3.76 20.11
CA VAL A 151 2.42 4.96 19.26
C VAL A 151 2.04 6.22 20.04
N LYS A 152 0.97 6.19 20.83
CA LYS A 152 0.59 7.33 21.69
C LYS A 152 1.68 7.69 22.68
N ALA A 153 2.33 6.70 23.30
CA ALA A 153 3.46 6.94 24.19
C ALA A 153 4.63 7.60 23.47
N TRP A 154 4.97 7.14 22.25
CA TRP A 154 6.00 7.75 21.43
C TRP A 154 5.65 9.19 21.04
N LEU A 155 4.41 9.47 20.62
CA LEU A 155 3.95 10.83 20.31
C LEU A 155 4.05 11.74 21.53
N LYS A 156 3.72 11.24 22.72
CA LYS A 156 3.84 11.99 23.99
C LYS A 156 5.29 12.31 24.33
N GLN A 157 6.20 11.34 24.19
CA GLN A 157 7.64 11.55 24.42
C GLN A 157 8.24 12.61 23.50
N ASN A 158 7.69 12.75 22.28
CA ASN A 158 8.12 13.74 21.29
C ASN A 158 7.27 15.03 21.30
N ASN A 159 6.40 15.24 22.28
CA ASN A 159 5.51 16.39 22.38
C ASN A 159 4.65 16.63 21.10
N LEU A 160 4.19 15.53 20.48
CA LEU A 160 3.38 15.54 19.26
C LEU A 160 1.89 15.20 19.51
N GLN A 161 1.50 14.82 20.71
CA GLN A 161 0.16 14.32 21.03
C GLN A 161 -0.97 15.29 20.66
N ASP A 162 -0.73 16.60 20.79
CA ASP A 162 -1.70 17.66 20.54
C ASP A 162 -1.32 18.53 19.32
N LYS A 163 -0.33 18.10 18.55
CA LYS A 163 0.15 18.85 17.39
C LYS A 163 -0.37 18.26 16.09
N SER A 164 -0.61 19.12 15.14
CA SER A 164 -0.83 18.70 13.75
C SER A 164 0.48 18.25 13.12
N PHE A 165 0.48 17.11 12.47
CA PHE A 165 1.66 16.62 11.77
C PHE A 165 1.33 15.90 10.46
N ILE A 166 2.28 15.94 9.54
CA ILE A 166 2.28 15.19 8.29
C ILE A 166 3.34 14.11 8.36
N CYS A 167 2.99 12.88 7.97
CA CYS A 167 3.96 11.82 7.78
C CYS A 167 4.58 11.90 6.37
N ILE A 168 5.89 11.76 6.28
CA ILE A 168 6.63 11.78 5.01
C ILE A 168 7.36 10.45 4.81
N GLY A 169 7.03 9.75 3.71
CA GLY A 169 7.74 8.56 3.23
C GLY A 169 8.59 8.90 2.00
N ALA A 170 9.84 9.31 2.24
CA ALA A 170 10.71 9.81 1.19
C ALA A 170 11.34 8.72 0.32
N SER A 171 11.53 7.52 0.87
CA SER A 171 12.17 6.41 0.18
C SER A 171 11.20 5.56 -0.62
N ALA A 172 11.71 4.76 -1.53
CA ALA A 172 10.96 3.77 -2.29
C ALA A 172 11.83 2.55 -2.61
N SER A 173 11.19 1.38 -2.85
CA SER A 173 11.89 0.13 -3.20
C SER A 173 12.77 0.22 -4.46
N PHE A 174 12.53 1.21 -5.31
CA PHE A 174 13.28 1.44 -6.54
C PHE A 174 13.61 2.92 -6.69
N PRO A 175 14.89 3.28 -6.93
CA PRO A 175 15.34 4.68 -7.00
C PRO A 175 14.56 5.55 -8.03
N LEU A 176 14.09 4.95 -9.12
CA LEU A 176 13.31 5.68 -10.12
C LEU A 176 11.98 6.23 -9.58
N LYS A 177 11.49 5.72 -8.45
CA LYS A 177 10.28 6.19 -7.79
C LYS A 177 10.53 7.33 -6.79
N CYS A 178 11.78 7.56 -6.40
CA CYS A 178 12.10 8.57 -5.40
C CYS A 178 12.00 9.97 -5.99
N TRP A 179 11.19 10.81 -5.35
CA TRP A 179 11.16 12.24 -5.63
C TRP A 179 12.46 12.88 -5.14
N PRO A 180 12.99 13.90 -5.82
CA PRO A 180 14.26 14.49 -5.42
C PRO A 180 14.29 14.90 -3.96
N ILE A 181 15.36 14.54 -3.27
CA ILE A 181 15.50 14.80 -1.84
C ILE A 181 15.43 16.30 -1.50
N GLN A 182 15.96 17.16 -2.36
CA GLN A 182 15.89 18.62 -2.19
C GLN A 182 14.44 19.13 -2.20
N ASN A 183 13.56 18.49 -2.98
CA ASN A 183 12.14 18.83 -3.00
C ASN A 183 11.45 18.42 -1.70
N PHE A 184 11.84 17.26 -1.11
CA PHE A 184 11.37 16.87 0.22
C PHE A 184 11.84 17.85 1.28
N LYS A 185 13.11 18.28 1.26
CA LYS A 185 13.64 19.29 2.18
C LYS A 185 12.83 20.58 2.11
N GLN A 186 12.61 21.13 0.93
CA GLN A 186 11.79 22.32 0.74
C GLN A 186 10.33 22.13 1.18
N LEU A 187 9.74 20.97 0.95
CA LEU A 187 8.38 20.65 1.41
C LEU A 187 8.31 20.63 2.94
N ILE A 188 9.27 19.98 3.60
CA ILE A 188 9.36 19.91 5.06
C ILE A 188 9.47 21.30 5.67
N GLU A 189 10.34 22.17 5.10
CA GLU A 189 10.48 23.55 5.55
C GLU A 189 9.14 24.31 5.49
N ARG A 190 8.39 24.17 4.38
CA ARG A 190 7.07 24.81 4.25
C ARG A 190 6.04 24.27 5.25
N ILE A 191 6.06 22.97 5.53
CA ILE A 191 5.18 22.35 6.54
C ILE A 191 5.51 22.94 7.91
N ILE A 192 6.78 23.03 8.28
CA ILE A 192 7.21 23.60 9.58
C ILE A 192 6.82 25.09 9.66
N GLN A 193 7.05 25.87 8.63
CA GLN A 193 6.67 27.28 8.56
C GLN A 193 5.16 27.51 8.70
N SER A 194 4.34 26.52 8.36
CA SER A 194 2.90 26.58 8.57
C SER A 194 2.47 26.22 10.02
N GLY A 195 3.42 25.93 10.91
CA GLY A 195 3.16 25.56 12.31
C GLY A 195 2.87 24.08 12.54
N ALA A 196 2.93 23.25 11.49
CA ALA A 196 2.78 21.80 11.63
C ALA A 196 4.12 21.11 11.84
N SER A 197 4.09 19.91 12.41
CA SER A 197 5.26 19.04 12.56
C SER A 197 5.35 18.02 11.42
N VAL A 198 6.52 17.41 11.25
CA VAL A 198 6.77 16.35 10.29
C VAL A 198 7.26 15.09 11.02
N VAL A 199 6.70 13.94 10.64
CA VAL A 199 7.20 12.63 11.07
C VAL A 199 7.69 11.87 9.85
N LEU A 200 9.00 11.61 9.80
CA LEU A 200 9.62 10.81 8.76
C LEU A 200 9.33 9.33 9.03
N VAL A 201 8.76 8.63 8.05
CA VAL A 201 8.36 7.22 8.15
C VAL A 201 9.03 6.40 7.07
N GLY A 202 9.44 5.18 7.44
CA GLY A 202 10.12 4.27 6.53
C GLY A 202 10.75 3.09 7.28
N ALA A 203 11.48 2.24 6.56
CA ALA A 203 12.30 1.21 7.16
C ALA A 203 13.64 1.79 7.66
N SER A 204 14.32 1.06 8.53
CA SER A 204 15.70 1.37 8.90
C SER A 204 16.62 1.22 7.69
N GLY A 205 17.61 2.11 7.54
CA GLY A 205 18.61 2.04 6.46
C GLY A 205 18.13 2.57 5.10
N GLU A 206 16.98 3.26 5.05
CA GLU A 206 16.52 3.91 3.81
C GLU A 206 17.26 5.24 3.61
N ILE A 207 18.07 5.32 2.54
CA ILE A 207 19.03 6.40 2.28
C ILE A 207 18.35 7.79 2.29
N GLU A 208 17.25 7.96 1.57
CA GLU A 208 16.55 9.25 1.49
C GLU A 208 15.98 9.68 2.85
N THR A 209 15.51 8.71 3.62
CA THR A 209 14.98 8.97 4.97
C THR A 209 16.10 9.35 5.92
N GLU A 210 17.23 8.65 5.90
CA GLU A 210 18.42 8.95 6.72
C GLU A 210 19.01 10.33 6.38
N GLU A 211 19.06 10.69 5.09
CA GLU A 211 19.51 12.03 4.67
C GLU A 211 18.61 13.15 5.20
N LEU A 212 17.30 12.94 5.24
CA LEU A 212 16.36 13.91 5.82
C LEU A 212 16.52 13.99 7.34
N VAL A 213 16.69 12.86 8.02
CA VAL A 213 16.94 12.82 9.48
C VAL A 213 18.19 13.62 9.82
N GLU A 214 19.29 13.39 9.12
CA GLU A 214 20.53 14.12 9.37
C GLU A 214 20.40 15.62 9.04
N HIS A 215 19.72 15.97 7.95
CA HIS A 215 19.53 17.35 7.56
C HIS A 215 18.71 18.16 8.57
N PHE A 216 17.70 17.53 9.19
CA PHE A 216 16.78 18.19 10.14
C PHE A 216 17.05 17.79 11.60
N LYS A 217 18.22 17.25 11.95
CA LYS A 217 18.55 16.75 13.30
C LYS A 217 18.38 17.78 14.40
N ASP A 218 18.60 19.06 14.09
CA ASP A 218 18.47 20.16 15.05
C ASP A 218 17.07 20.79 15.07
N SER A 219 16.15 20.29 14.25
CA SER A 219 14.77 20.79 14.17
C SER A 219 13.91 20.22 15.29
N GLN A 220 13.19 21.09 16.00
CA GLN A 220 12.22 20.69 17.02
C GLN A 220 10.85 20.29 16.46
N ASN A 221 10.67 20.34 15.14
CA ASN A 221 9.41 20.04 14.45
C ASN A 221 9.54 18.89 13.44
N VAL A 222 10.71 18.25 13.34
CA VAL A 222 10.92 17.06 12.50
C VAL A 222 11.34 15.89 13.39
N PHE A 223 10.62 14.80 13.27
CA PHE A 223 10.82 13.60 14.08
C PHE A 223 11.00 12.39 13.17
N SER A 224 11.84 11.44 13.57
CA SER A 224 12.01 10.20 12.84
C SER A 224 11.30 9.05 13.54
N ALA A 225 10.43 8.38 12.81
CA ALA A 225 9.81 7.11 13.16
C ALA A 225 10.33 5.95 12.29
N ALA A 226 11.32 6.19 11.44
CA ALA A 226 11.89 5.19 10.56
C ALA A 226 12.54 4.03 11.35
N GLY A 227 12.14 2.81 11.04
CA GLY A 227 12.63 1.60 11.69
C GLY A 227 12.18 1.40 13.15
N ILE A 228 11.38 2.31 13.72
CA ILE A 228 10.93 2.25 15.13
C ILE A 228 9.72 1.33 15.27
N PHE A 229 8.79 1.38 14.34
CA PHE A 229 7.48 0.76 14.45
C PHE A 229 7.36 -0.52 13.62
N THR A 230 6.59 -1.47 14.14
CA THR A 230 6.05 -2.56 13.32
C THR A 230 5.10 -1.98 12.26
N ILE A 231 4.71 -2.81 11.29
CA ILE A 231 3.81 -2.35 10.22
C ILE A 231 2.42 -1.92 10.75
N LEU A 232 1.89 -2.58 11.79
CA LEU A 232 0.62 -2.20 12.42
C LEU A 232 0.76 -0.97 13.32
N GLN A 233 1.89 -0.81 14.00
CA GLN A 233 2.21 0.43 14.72
C GLN A 233 2.41 1.61 13.76
N SER A 234 3.06 1.38 12.61
CA SER A 234 3.13 2.40 11.55
C SER A 234 1.74 2.78 11.05
N ALA A 235 0.84 1.81 10.85
CA ALA A 235 -0.55 2.09 10.50
C ALA A 235 -1.25 2.93 11.59
N ALA A 236 -1.05 2.61 12.89
CA ALA A 236 -1.59 3.38 13.99
C ALA A 236 -1.03 4.82 14.06
N LEU A 237 0.25 5.03 13.73
CA LEU A 237 0.83 6.37 13.60
C LEU A 237 0.16 7.15 12.46
N LEU A 238 0.01 6.51 11.28
CA LEU A 238 -0.62 7.16 10.14
C LEU A 238 -2.07 7.52 10.41
N GLU A 239 -2.82 6.72 11.20
CA GLU A 239 -4.19 7.03 11.64
C GLU A 239 -4.28 8.37 12.40
N MET A 240 -3.21 8.76 13.10
CA MET A 240 -3.15 9.97 13.91
C MET A 240 -2.59 11.18 13.14
N ALA A 241 -2.07 10.99 11.94
CA ALA A 241 -1.54 12.05 11.10
C ALA A 241 -2.65 12.80 10.35
N ASN A 242 -2.45 14.09 10.08
CA ASN A 242 -3.36 14.88 9.24
C ASN A 242 -3.32 14.41 7.78
N ALA A 243 -2.14 14.04 7.30
CA ALA A 243 -1.93 13.56 5.94
C ALA A 243 -0.61 12.76 5.84
N VAL A 244 -0.47 12.09 4.71
CA VAL A 244 0.78 11.41 4.33
C VAL A 244 1.23 11.93 2.98
N VAL A 245 2.52 12.29 2.85
CA VAL A 245 3.16 12.53 1.55
C VAL A 245 4.18 11.44 1.32
N ALA A 246 4.03 10.69 0.23
CA ALA A 246 4.97 9.62 -0.07
C ALA A 246 5.07 9.34 -1.58
N ASN A 247 6.20 8.76 -1.96
CA ASN A 247 6.35 8.14 -3.27
C ASN A 247 5.35 6.98 -3.45
N ASP A 248 5.23 6.43 -4.64
CA ASP A 248 4.43 5.21 -4.94
C ASP A 248 4.97 4.00 -4.15
N THR A 249 4.57 3.90 -2.87
CA THR A 249 5.03 2.91 -1.90
C THR A 249 3.89 2.34 -1.05
N SER A 250 4.23 1.37 -0.20
CA SER A 250 3.28 0.78 0.75
C SER A 250 2.71 1.78 1.76
N ILE A 251 3.43 2.86 2.06
CA ILE A 251 3.00 3.91 3.02
C ILE A 251 1.70 4.57 2.57
N VAL A 252 1.55 4.86 1.26
CA VAL A 252 0.29 5.38 0.70
C VAL A 252 -0.88 4.44 0.97
N HIS A 253 -0.66 3.14 0.83
CA HIS A 253 -1.71 2.14 1.04
C HIS A 253 -2.01 1.89 2.52
N LEU A 254 -1.01 2.02 3.39
CA LEU A 254 -1.21 2.00 4.84
C LEU A 254 -2.08 3.17 5.29
N ALA A 255 -1.71 4.40 4.86
CA ALA A 255 -2.48 5.60 5.16
C ALA A 255 -3.95 5.45 4.73
N GLU A 256 -4.16 4.99 3.51
CA GLU A 256 -5.49 4.80 2.96
C GLU A 256 -6.32 3.76 3.73
N ALA A 257 -5.69 2.67 4.17
CA ALA A 257 -6.34 1.65 5.00
C ALA A 257 -6.72 2.18 6.39
N MET A 258 -6.02 3.20 6.88
CA MET A 258 -6.32 3.91 8.14
C MET A 258 -7.18 5.15 7.95
N ARG A 259 -7.72 5.39 6.74
CA ARG A 259 -8.56 6.56 6.39
C ARG A 259 -7.79 7.89 6.42
N THR A 260 -6.49 7.87 6.43
CA THR A 260 -5.65 9.07 6.40
C THR A 260 -5.43 9.50 4.96
N PRO A 261 -5.75 10.74 4.60
CA PRO A 261 -5.50 11.26 3.26
C PRO A 261 -4.03 11.18 2.87
N SER A 262 -3.76 10.82 1.62
CA SER A 262 -2.41 10.71 1.12
C SER A 262 -2.18 11.53 -0.15
N ILE A 263 -0.98 12.07 -0.27
CA ILE A 263 -0.45 12.70 -1.47
C ILE A 263 0.60 11.75 -2.03
N ALA A 264 0.21 11.02 -3.06
CA ALA A 264 1.04 9.99 -3.68
C ALA A 264 1.77 10.56 -4.90
N LEU A 265 3.09 10.42 -4.94
CA LEU A 265 3.95 10.93 -6.00
C LEU A 265 4.28 9.78 -6.97
N PHE A 266 3.79 9.87 -8.22
CA PHE A 266 3.99 8.84 -9.24
C PHE A 266 4.85 9.37 -10.38
N GLY A 267 5.99 8.73 -10.59
CA GLY A 267 6.90 9.02 -11.71
C GLY A 267 6.89 7.91 -12.78
N PRO A 268 7.64 6.81 -12.57
CA PRO A 268 7.82 5.76 -13.57
C PRO A 268 6.60 4.85 -13.74
N THR A 269 5.69 4.86 -12.80
CA THR A 269 4.40 4.14 -12.81
C THR A 269 3.26 5.10 -13.13
N VAL A 270 2.06 4.57 -13.40
CA VAL A 270 0.89 5.34 -13.81
C VAL A 270 -0.38 4.86 -13.12
N LYS A 271 -1.37 5.76 -12.98
CA LYS A 271 -2.65 5.47 -12.31
C LYS A 271 -3.42 4.30 -12.92
N GLU A 272 -3.29 4.09 -14.22
CA GLU A 272 -3.96 3.02 -14.96
C GLU A 272 -3.58 1.63 -14.46
N PHE A 273 -2.43 1.50 -13.76
CA PHE A 273 -2.07 0.24 -13.10
C PHE A 273 -2.99 -0.10 -11.91
N GLY A 274 -3.79 0.87 -11.46
CA GLY A 274 -4.84 0.68 -10.47
C GLY A 274 -4.37 0.73 -9.03
N TYR A 275 -3.22 1.33 -8.75
CA TYR A 275 -2.66 1.48 -7.39
C TYR A 275 -2.75 2.91 -6.85
N ALA A 276 -3.36 3.83 -7.58
CA ALA A 276 -3.60 5.18 -7.11
C ALA A 276 -4.46 5.19 -5.82
N PRO A 277 -4.28 6.18 -4.93
CA PRO A 277 -5.14 6.34 -3.76
C PRO A 277 -6.60 6.60 -4.17
N MET A 278 -7.56 6.17 -3.34
CA MET A 278 -8.99 6.23 -3.64
C MET A 278 -9.80 7.03 -2.61
N LEU A 279 -9.21 7.50 -1.52
CA LEU A 279 -9.90 8.40 -0.60
C LEU A 279 -10.16 9.74 -1.29
N GLU A 280 -11.31 10.32 -1.08
CA GLU A 280 -11.74 11.55 -1.73
C GLU A 280 -10.76 12.72 -1.50
N GLN A 281 -10.20 12.81 -0.31
CA GLN A 281 -9.24 13.84 0.07
C GLN A 281 -7.81 13.53 -0.41
N SER A 282 -7.52 12.29 -0.80
CA SER A 282 -6.20 11.92 -1.31
C SER A 282 -5.94 12.53 -2.69
N ARG A 283 -4.68 12.73 -3.00
CA ARG A 283 -4.24 13.28 -4.30
C ARG A 283 -3.14 12.41 -4.88
N LEU A 284 -3.30 12.12 -6.15
CA LEU A 284 -2.22 11.59 -6.97
C LEU A 284 -1.55 12.75 -7.70
N ILE A 285 -0.26 12.91 -7.51
CA ILE A 285 0.54 13.92 -8.20
C ILE A 285 1.51 13.22 -9.14
N GLU A 286 1.42 13.60 -10.39
CA GLU A 286 2.26 13.14 -11.50
C GLU A 286 2.83 14.33 -12.23
N THR A 287 3.83 14.07 -13.08
CA THR A 287 4.32 15.07 -14.04
C THR A 287 3.21 15.53 -14.99
N ASP A 288 3.21 16.81 -15.33
CA ASP A 288 2.32 17.36 -16.35
C ASP A 288 2.91 17.21 -17.78
N LEU A 289 4.14 16.71 -17.89
CA LEU A 289 4.81 16.48 -19.16
C LEU A 289 4.26 15.23 -19.88
N ALA A 290 4.03 15.37 -21.18
CA ALA A 290 3.62 14.25 -22.04
C ALA A 290 4.82 13.35 -22.38
N LEU A 291 5.21 12.49 -21.44
CA LEU A 291 6.37 11.63 -21.56
C LEU A 291 6.02 10.28 -22.22
N ARG A 292 6.59 10.03 -23.40
CA ARG A 292 6.42 8.73 -24.09
C ARG A 292 7.06 7.56 -23.36
N CYS A 293 8.03 7.79 -22.47
CA CYS A 293 8.72 6.75 -21.71
C CYS A 293 7.93 6.29 -20.48
N ARG A 294 6.75 6.86 -20.18
CA ARG A 294 5.88 6.44 -19.06
C ARG A 294 4.72 5.58 -19.54
N PRO A 295 4.46 4.44 -18.85
CA PRO A 295 5.22 3.86 -17.74
C PRO A 295 6.50 3.18 -18.21
N CYS A 296 7.58 3.28 -17.39
CA CYS A 296 8.87 2.65 -17.73
C CYS A 296 8.88 1.13 -17.51
N SER A 297 8.21 0.70 -16.44
CA SER A 297 8.08 -0.70 -16.02
C SER A 297 6.85 -0.88 -15.14
N ARG A 298 6.53 -2.12 -14.79
CA ARG A 298 5.39 -2.43 -13.90
C ARG A 298 5.56 -1.91 -12.47
N THR A 299 6.79 -1.75 -12.01
CA THR A 299 7.11 -1.47 -10.61
C THR A 299 8.07 -0.30 -10.39
N GLY A 300 8.53 0.34 -11.45
CA GLY A 300 9.61 1.34 -11.36
C GLY A 300 11.02 0.73 -11.31
N LYS A 301 11.15 -0.61 -11.42
CA LYS A 301 12.46 -1.29 -11.47
C LYS A 301 13.14 -1.04 -12.82
N GLY A 302 14.46 -0.89 -12.78
CA GLY A 302 15.31 -0.75 -13.98
C GLY A 302 16.04 0.59 -14.03
N THR A 303 16.46 0.98 -15.22
CA THR A 303 17.16 2.24 -15.48
C THR A 303 16.23 3.23 -16.22
N CYS A 304 16.48 4.52 -16.02
CA CYS A 304 15.74 5.55 -16.74
C CYS A 304 16.10 5.53 -18.22
N LYS A 305 15.08 5.54 -19.09
CA LYS A 305 15.24 5.57 -20.55
C LYS A 305 15.19 6.99 -21.13
N ASN A 306 14.89 7.98 -20.31
CA ASN A 306 14.85 9.38 -20.73
C ASN A 306 16.24 10.00 -20.64
N ARG A 307 16.58 10.88 -21.61
CA ARG A 307 17.85 11.63 -21.62
C ARG A 307 17.99 12.50 -20.37
N ASP A 308 16.90 13.16 -19.97
CA ASP A 308 16.83 14.01 -18.78
C ASP A 308 16.52 13.18 -17.54
N GLN A 309 17.24 12.11 -17.31
CA GLN A 309 17.20 11.23 -16.13
C GLN A 309 16.05 11.54 -15.14
N GLN A 310 15.11 10.62 -14.99
CA GLN A 310 13.97 10.75 -14.05
C GLN A 310 13.14 12.05 -14.15
N ILE A 311 13.08 12.70 -15.30
CA ILE A 311 12.33 13.96 -15.49
C ILE A 311 10.86 13.85 -15.01
N CYS A 312 10.28 12.64 -15.04
CA CYS A 312 8.94 12.39 -14.53
C CYS A 312 8.79 12.62 -13.00
N MET A 313 9.88 12.52 -12.22
CA MET A 313 9.92 12.84 -10.80
C MET A 313 10.42 14.29 -10.60
N TYR A 314 11.47 14.69 -11.32
CA TYR A 314 12.05 16.03 -11.19
C TYR A 314 11.09 17.15 -11.59
N SER A 315 10.18 16.91 -12.52
CA SER A 315 9.18 17.89 -12.95
C SER A 315 7.99 18.06 -12.00
N ILE A 316 7.86 17.21 -10.99
CA ILE A 316 6.87 17.41 -9.92
C ILE A 316 7.41 18.52 -9.01
N SER A 317 6.81 19.71 -9.07
CA SER A 317 7.27 20.84 -8.27
C SER A 317 6.87 20.71 -6.80
N THR A 318 7.72 21.21 -5.90
CA THR A 318 7.43 21.33 -4.47
C THR A 318 6.16 22.14 -4.22
N GLN A 319 5.92 23.19 -5.03
CA GLN A 319 4.72 24.01 -4.93
C GLN A 319 3.44 23.20 -5.14
N LYS A 320 3.39 22.32 -6.16
CA LYS A 320 2.22 21.47 -6.45
C LYS A 320 1.92 20.51 -5.31
N VAL A 321 2.97 19.94 -4.70
CA VAL A 321 2.84 19.03 -3.56
C VAL A 321 2.40 19.79 -2.31
N TRP A 322 2.98 20.96 -2.05
CA TRP A 322 2.60 21.82 -0.92
C TRP A 322 1.15 22.28 -1.02
N ASP A 323 0.70 22.72 -2.19
CA ASP A 323 -0.69 23.16 -2.40
C ASP A 323 -1.71 22.06 -2.07
N ALA A 324 -1.37 20.80 -2.33
CA ALA A 324 -2.18 19.67 -1.92
C ALA A 324 -2.08 19.40 -0.40
N ALA A 325 -0.89 19.48 0.18
CA ALA A 325 -0.63 19.16 1.58
C ALA A 325 -1.28 20.17 2.54
N ARG A 326 -1.17 21.46 2.23
CA ARG A 326 -1.72 22.54 3.09
C ARG A 326 -3.25 22.50 3.23
N LEU A 327 -3.96 21.90 2.27
CA LEU A 327 -5.41 21.74 2.34
C LEU A 327 -5.84 20.68 3.37
N LEU A 328 -4.93 19.81 3.77
CA LEU A 328 -5.16 18.73 4.72
C LEU A 328 -4.71 19.09 6.14
N LEU A 329 -4.04 20.22 6.30
CA LEU A 329 -3.69 20.77 7.60
C LEU A 329 -4.86 21.58 8.18
N PRO A 330 -5.06 21.59 9.51
CA PRO A 330 -6.04 22.48 10.13
C PRO A 330 -5.70 23.93 9.80
N LYS A 331 -6.72 24.72 9.51
CA LYS A 331 -6.51 26.18 9.36
C LYS A 331 -6.00 26.73 10.70
N VAL A 332 -4.84 27.33 10.69
CA VAL A 332 -4.37 28.08 11.84
C VAL A 332 -5.44 29.15 12.11
N ARG A 333 -6.11 29.07 13.25
CA ARG A 333 -6.97 30.20 13.68
C ARG A 333 -6.03 31.36 13.98
N ALA A 334 -6.12 32.40 13.14
CA ALA A 334 -5.41 33.65 13.34
C ALA A 334 -5.83 34.29 14.67
#